data_ffda7a16874744de95e2dc52db66a558
#
_entry.id   ffda7a16874744de95e2dc52db66a558
#
_cell.length_a   1.000
_cell.length_b   1.000
_cell.length_c   1.000
_cell.angle_alpha   90.00
_cell.angle_beta   90.00
_cell.angle_gamma   90.00
#
_symmetry.space_group_name_H-M   'P 1'
#
loop_
_entity.id
_entity.type
_entity.pdbx_description
1 polymer ?
#
loop_
_entity_poly.entity_id
_entity_poly.type
_entity_poly.pdbx_seq_one_letter_code
_entity_poly.pdbx_strand_id
1 'polypeptide(L)'
;MTPLVSPELDAYIRELIPARDPVIAEMEAYAAEHDVPIVGPAVATLLEVLARSIGAARVFELGSAIGYSTAFFARAVGKGGQVFYTDGSEENARRAKGYLERMGFGDRVTIKVGDAVTSLEATTGYYDVIFIDVDKDGYPAALQAAAPRVRRGGYLLADNVLWSGKVVDSGVRDAATEGIRTFNKRLFSLEEFRSVIVPLRDGVAIARRLE
;
A
#
# COMPACT_ATOMS: atom_id res chain seq x y z
N MET A 1 -1.68 -23.10 -7.47
CA MET A 1 -2.27 -21.96 -8.21
C MET A 1 -1.25 -21.46 -9.23
N THR A 2 -1.69 -21.15 -10.44
CA THR A 2 -0.81 -20.55 -11.45
C THR A 2 -0.60 -19.07 -11.07
N PRO A 3 0.64 -18.60 -10.94
CA PRO A 3 0.88 -17.18 -10.65
C PRO A 3 0.32 -16.32 -11.79
N LEU A 4 -0.20 -15.11 -11.46
CA LEU A 4 -0.77 -14.17 -12.45
C LEU A 4 0.30 -13.70 -13.45
N VAL A 5 1.53 -13.61 -13.01
CA VAL A 5 2.72 -13.35 -13.82
C VAL A 5 3.67 -14.53 -13.63
N SER A 6 4.29 -15.03 -14.72
CA SER A 6 5.24 -16.13 -14.56
C SER A 6 6.44 -15.71 -13.71
N PRO A 7 7.08 -16.65 -12.98
CA PRO A 7 8.27 -16.35 -12.18
C PRO A 7 9.40 -15.70 -12.98
N GLU A 8 9.55 -16.09 -14.24
CA GLU A 8 10.59 -15.57 -15.14
C GLU A 8 10.30 -14.09 -15.51
N LEU A 9 9.03 -13.74 -15.76
CA LEU A 9 8.63 -12.35 -16.02
C LEU A 9 8.75 -11.49 -14.75
N ASP A 10 8.40 -12.03 -13.58
CA ASP A 10 8.58 -11.31 -12.31
C ASP A 10 10.07 -11.04 -12.03
N ALA A 11 10.94 -12.05 -12.26
CA ALA A 11 12.39 -11.89 -12.14
C ALA A 11 12.92 -10.83 -13.12
N TYR A 12 12.54 -10.90 -14.38
CA TYR A 12 12.92 -9.92 -15.40
C TYR A 12 12.50 -8.48 -15.02
N ILE A 13 11.26 -8.29 -14.54
CA ILE A 13 10.78 -6.97 -14.08
C ILE A 13 11.63 -6.48 -12.91
N ARG A 14 11.97 -7.34 -11.96
CA ARG A 14 12.81 -6.98 -10.81
C ARG A 14 14.22 -6.57 -11.21
N GLU A 15 14.81 -7.24 -12.20
CA GLU A 15 16.13 -6.92 -12.72
C GLU A 15 16.18 -5.55 -13.40
N LEU A 16 15.08 -5.11 -14.03
CA LEU A 16 14.98 -3.80 -14.66
C LEU A 16 14.88 -2.64 -13.64
N ILE A 17 14.50 -2.91 -12.39
CA ILE A 17 14.39 -1.89 -11.37
C ILE A 17 15.80 -1.46 -10.95
N PRO A 18 16.15 -0.15 -11.01
CA PRO A 18 17.47 0.33 -10.63
C PRO A 18 17.89 -0.13 -9.23
N ALA A 19 19.21 -0.17 -9.02
CA ALA A 19 19.79 -0.52 -7.72
C ALA A 19 19.13 0.32 -6.61
N ARG A 20 18.69 -0.37 -5.57
CA ARG A 20 17.98 0.24 -4.44
C ARG A 20 18.97 0.79 -3.43
N ASP A 21 18.50 1.77 -2.66
CA ASP A 21 19.20 2.24 -1.46
C ASP A 21 19.62 1.04 -0.58
N PRO A 22 20.84 1.04 -0.01
CA PRO A 22 21.30 -0.05 0.85
C PRO A 22 20.34 -0.40 2.00
N VAL A 23 19.63 0.59 2.56
CA VAL A 23 18.63 0.34 3.62
C VAL A 23 17.42 -0.39 3.05
N ILE A 24 16.96 -0.07 1.84
CA ILE A 24 15.88 -0.80 1.17
C ILE A 24 16.29 -2.25 0.91
N ALA A 25 17.52 -2.48 0.45
CA ALA A 25 18.02 -3.85 0.24
C ALA A 25 18.09 -4.65 1.57
N GLU A 26 18.47 -4.00 2.67
CA GLU A 26 18.43 -4.60 4.02
C GLU A 26 16.99 -4.95 4.45
N MET A 27 16.02 -4.05 4.19
CA MET A 27 14.60 -4.33 4.48
C MET A 27 14.08 -5.54 3.68
N GLU A 28 14.48 -5.67 2.42
CA GLU A 28 14.12 -6.82 1.57
C GLU A 28 14.74 -8.12 2.10
N ALA A 29 16.02 -8.10 2.49
CA ALA A 29 16.70 -9.25 3.09
C ALA A 29 16.05 -9.66 4.41
N TYR A 30 15.78 -8.70 5.30
CA TYR A 30 15.08 -8.94 6.56
C TYR A 30 13.70 -9.55 6.34
N ALA A 31 12.93 -8.99 5.39
CA ALA A 31 11.59 -9.48 5.08
C ALA A 31 11.62 -10.94 4.57
N ALA A 32 12.61 -11.30 3.74
CA ALA A 32 12.79 -12.65 3.25
C ALA A 32 13.23 -13.63 4.34
N GLU A 33 14.09 -13.21 5.28
CA GLU A 33 14.58 -14.04 6.38
C GLU A 33 13.51 -14.32 7.44
N HIS A 34 12.59 -13.37 7.67
CA HIS A 34 11.61 -13.40 8.76
C HIS A 34 10.16 -13.52 8.29
N ASP A 35 9.94 -13.86 7.01
CA ASP A 35 8.60 -13.97 6.40
C ASP A 35 7.70 -12.74 6.61
N VAL A 36 8.31 -11.55 6.65
CA VAL A 36 7.53 -10.31 6.77
C VAL A 36 6.93 -9.95 5.40
N PRO A 37 5.61 -9.78 5.30
CA PRO A 37 4.99 -9.41 4.03
C PRO A 37 5.36 -7.97 3.67
N ILE A 38 6.00 -7.79 2.50
CA ILE A 38 6.24 -6.48 1.89
C ILE A 38 5.70 -6.48 0.46
N VAL A 39 5.28 -5.32 -0.01
CA VAL A 39 4.74 -5.16 -1.37
C VAL A 39 5.76 -5.46 -2.48
N GLY A 40 7.05 -5.49 -2.14
CA GLY A 40 8.16 -5.75 -3.07
C GLY A 40 8.45 -4.57 -4.01
N PRO A 41 9.61 -4.62 -4.71
CA PRO A 41 10.15 -3.47 -5.42
C PRO A 41 9.27 -2.96 -6.58
N ALA A 42 8.63 -3.85 -7.32
CA ALA A 42 7.82 -3.44 -8.48
C ALA A 42 6.56 -2.67 -8.05
N VAL A 43 5.83 -3.17 -7.03
CA VAL A 43 4.65 -2.47 -6.50
C VAL A 43 5.08 -1.18 -5.81
N ALA A 44 6.12 -1.20 -4.97
CA ALA A 44 6.60 0.01 -4.30
C ALA A 44 7.01 1.11 -5.29
N THR A 45 7.68 0.74 -6.40
CA THR A 45 8.01 1.69 -7.48
C THR A 45 6.75 2.25 -8.14
N LEU A 46 5.73 1.41 -8.39
CA LEU A 46 4.44 1.86 -8.92
C LEU A 46 3.78 2.89 -7.98
N LEU A 47 3.76 2.61 -6.67
CA LEU A 47 3.22 3.51 -5.65
C LEU A 47 3.96 4.86 -5.65
N GLU A 48 5.30 4.85 -5.73
CA GLU A 48 6.11 6.07 -5.82
C GLU A 48 5.81 6.87 -7.10
N VAL A 49 5.73 6.21 -8.26
CA VAL A 49 5.42 6.84 -9.54
C VAL A 49 4.04 7.50 -9.50
N LEU A 50 3.03 6.81 -8.99
CA LEU A 50 1.67 7.35 -8.85
C LEU A 50 1.63 8.55 -7.91
N ALA A 51 2.27 8.48 -6.74
CA ALA A 51 2.33 9.59 -5.81
C ALA A 51 3.03 10.82 -6.42
N ARG A 52 4.16 10.60 -7.11
CA ARG A 52 4.88 11.68 -7.81
C ARG A 52 4.07 12.28 -8.95
N SER A 53 3.30 11.48 -9.69
CA SER A 53 2.52 11.94 -10.87
C SER A 53 1.49 13.02 -10.53
N ILE A 54 1.05 13.07 -9.28
CA ILE A 54 0.08 14.07 -8.80
C ILE A 54 0.70 15.09 -7.83
N GLY A 55 2.04 15.07 -7.67
CA GLY A 55 2.73 15.93 -6.71
C GLY A 55 2.23 15.70 -5.28
N ALA A 56 2.05 14.44 -4.88
CA ALA A 56 1.51 14.11 -3.55
C ALA A 56 2.39 14.69 -2.45
N ALA A 57 1.75 15.36 -1.49
CA ALA A 57 2.37 15.90 -0.31
C ALA A 57 1.89 15.23 0.98
N ARG A 58 0.73 14.55 0.93
CA ARG A 58 0.12 13.94 2.12
C ARG A 58 -0.41 12.55 1.80
N VAL A 59 0.21 11.53 2.40
CA VAL A 59 -0.10 10.12 2.20
C VAL A 59 -0.52 9.47 3.51
N PHE A 60 -1.52 8.58 3.47
CA PHE A 60 -1.90 7.75 4.60
C PHE A 60 -1.82 6.27 4.21
N GLU A 61 -1.10 5.47 4.99
CA GLU A 61 -1.01 4.02 4.82
C GLU A 61 -1.80 3.30 5.90
N LEU A 62 -2.69 2.42 5.48
CA LEU A 62 -3.38 1.46 6.33
C LEU A 62 -2.68 0.10 6.19
N GLY A 63 -1.85 -0.26 7.20
CA GLY A 63 -0.99 -1.43 7.17
C GLY A 63 0.35 -1.14 6.50
N SER A 64 1.39 -0.91 7.30
CA SER A 64 2.71 -0.48 6.80
C SER A 64 3.82 -1.47 7.14
N ALA A 65 3.55 -2.49 7.94
CA ALA A 65 4.53 -3.49 8.40
C ALA A 65 5.87 -2.83 8.82
N ILE A 66 6.98 -3.26 8.28
CA ILE A 66 8.30 -2.69 8.59
C ILE A 66 8.61 -1.35 7.88
N GLY A 67 7.61 -0.73 7.22
CA GLY A 67 7.74 0.59 6.58
C GLY A 67 8.34 0.56 5.18
N TYR A 68 8.27 -0.57 4.47
CA TYR A 68 8.86 -0.70 3.14
C TYR A 68 8.17 0.24 2.12
N SER A 69 6.85 0.16 1.95
CA SER A 69 6.06 1.08 1.12
C SER A 69 6.15 2.52 1.62
N THR A 70 6.18 2.72 2.95
CA THR A 70 6.35 4.03 3.58
C THR A 70 7.60 4.75 3.10
N ALA A 71 8.72 4.04 2.93
CA ALA A 71 9.97 4.62 2.43
C ALA A 71 9.83 5.18 1.01
N PHE A 72 9.10 4.49 0.13
CA PHE A 72 8.84 4.95 -1.23
C PHE A 72 7.89 6.16 -1.25
N PHE A 73 6.86 6.15 -0.42
CA PHE A 73 5.99 7.31 -0.25
C PHE A 73 6.74 8.51 0.34
N ALA A 74 7.60 8.30 1.36
CA ALA A 74 8.41 9.37 1.95
C ALA A 74 9.37 10.00 0.93
N ARG A 75 9.87 9.20 -0.01
CA ARG A 75 10.67 9.68 -1.14
C ARG A 75 9.81 10.47 -2.14
N ALA A 76 8.58 10.00 -2.38
CA ALA A 76 7.66 10.64 -3.33
C ALA A 76 7.18 12.01 -2.87
N VAL A 77 6.77 12.14 -1.60
CA VAL A 77 6.25 13.41 -1.06
C VAL A 77 7.31 14.50 -0.91
N GLY A 78 8.60 14.13 -0.90
CA GLY A 78 9.70 15.09 -0.83
C GLY A 78 9.78 15.85 0.51
N LYS A 79 10.58 16.91 0.54
CA LYS A 79 10.75 17.77 1.71
C LYS A 79 9.46 18.56 1.98
N GLY A 80 8.99 18.54 3.23
CA GLY A 80 7.75 19.21 3.65
C GLY A 80 6.47 18.39 3.42
N GLY A 81 6.57 17.21 2.76
CA GLY A 81 5.47 16.27 2.69
C GLY A 81 5.38 15.38 3.92
N GLN A 82 4.24 14.70 4.09
CA GLN A 82 3.91 13.90 5.27
C GLN A 82 3.34 12.54 4.85
N VAL A 83 3.90 11.48 5.41
CA VAL A 83 3.36 10.12 5.34
C VAL A 83 2.93 9.67 6.73
N PHE A 84 1.68 9.21 6.83
CA PHE A 84 1.16 8.60 8.05
C PHE A 84 1.29 7.08 7.90
N TYR A 85 2.21 6.52 8.66
CA TYR A 85 2.41 5.09 8.81
C TYR A 85 1.41 4.55 9.85
N THR A 86 0.80 3.40 9.61
CA THR A 86 0.01 2.69 10.62
C THR A 86 0.32 1.19 10.61
N ASP A 87 0.50 0.61 11.80
CA ASP A 87 0.64 -0.84 11.99
C ASP A 87 0.23 -1.21 13.42
N GLY A 88 -0.33 -2.39 13.61
CA GLY A 88 -0.72 -2.89 14.94
C GLY A 88 0.46 -3.33 15.81
N SER A 89 1.63 -3.55 15.23
CA SER A 89 2.83 -4.07 15.91
C SER A 89 3.78 -2.94 16.30
N GLU A 90 4.05 -2.79 17.59
CA GLU A 90 5.10 -1.89 18.09
C GLU A 90 6.49 -2.29 17.58
N GLU A 91 6.74 -3.58 17.39
CA GLU A 91 8.00 -4.09 16.84
C GLU A 91 8.21 -3.63 15.40
N ASN A 92 7.18 -3.78 14.54
CA ASN A 92 7.20 -3.27 13.17
C ASN A 92 7.43 -1.75 13.15
N ALA A 93 6.71 -1.01 13.97
CA ALA A 93 6.82 0.44 14.07
C ALA A 93 8.23 0.89 14.49
N ARG A 94 8.85 0.20 15.45
CA ARG A 94 10.23 0.49 15.88
C ARG A 94 11.24 0.22 14.76
N ARG A 95 11.09 -0.90 14.02
CA ARG A 95 11.94 -1.21 12.86
C ARG A 95 11.77 -0.20 11.75
N ALA A 96 10.52 0.10 11.38
CA ALA A 96 10.20 1.11 10.37
C ALA A 96 10.85 2.45 10.71
N LYS A 97 10.73 2.91 11.96
CA LYS A 97 11.38 4.14 12.44
C LYS A 97 12.88 4.11 12.20
N GLY A 98 13.56 3.04 12.60
CA GLY A 98 15.02 2.92 12.44
C GLY A 98 15.46 2.95 10.98
N TYR A 99 14.74 2.26 10.08
CA TYR A 99 15.03 2.30 8.64
C TYR A 99 14.80 3.70 8.05
N LEU A 100 13.66 4.31 8.35
CA LEU A 100 13.27 5.62 7.80
C LEU A 100 14.20 6.75 8.30
N GLU A 101 14.65 6.71 9.56
CA GLU A 101 15.64 7.64 10.09
C GLU A 101 16.99 7.51 9.37
N ARG A 102 17.48 6.28 9.14
CA ARG A 102 18.72 6.02 8.39
C ARG A 102 18.66 6.48 6.93
N MET A 103 17.47 6.48 6.34
CA MET A 103 17.23 7.02 4.99
C MET A 103 17.02 8.55 4.97
N GLY A 104 17.04 9.22 6.12
CA GLY A 104 16.79 10.66 6.24
C GLY A 104 15.32 11.05 6.01
N PHE A 105 14.38 10.18 6.32
CA PHE A 105 12.94 10.40 6.16
C PHE A 105 12.19 10.58 7.50
N GLY A 106 12.90 10.58 8.62
CA GLY A 106 12.28 10.65 9.96
C GLY A 106 11.38 11.87 10.15
N ASP A 107 11.70 13.00 9.53
CA ASP A 107 10.92 14.25 9.56
C ASP A 107 9.65 14.22 8.71
N ARG A 108 9.53 13.25 7.80
CA ARG A 108 8.41 13.12 6.85
C ARG A 108 7.38 12.07 7.27
N VAL A 109 7.68 11.27 8.28
CA VAL A 109 6.83 10.13 8.66
C VAL A 109 6.30 10.29 10.08
N THR A 110 4.97 10.24 10.21
CA THR A 110 4.30 10.13 11.50
C THR A 110 3.91 8.68 11.73
N ILE A 111 4.50 8.06 12.75
CA ILE A 111 4.22 6.68 13.12
C ILE A 111 3.04 6.64 14.10
N LYS A 112 2.05 5.81 13.78
CA LYS A 112 0.89 5.51 14.61
C LYS A 112 0.81 4.00 14.82
N VAL A 113 0.88 3.55 16.06
CA VAL A 113 0.71 2.13 16.43
C VAL A 113 -0.73 1.88 16.84
N GLY A 114 -1.34 0.87 16.28
CA GLY A 114 -2.71 0.48 16.57
C GLY A 114 -3.53 0.16 15.32
N ASP A 115 -4.85 0.09 15.47
CA ASP A 115 -5.76 -0.16 14.36
C ASP A 115 -5.69 0.96 13.32
N ALA A 116 -5.52 0.56 12.06
CA ALA A 116 -5.26 1.48 10.96
C ALA A 116 -6.49 2.34 10.60
N VAL A 117 -7.69 1.76 10.66
CA VAL A 117 -8.96 2.45 10.38
C VAL A 117 -9.23 3.48 11.47
N THR A 118 -9.13 3.09 12.73
CA THR A 118 -9.25 3.99 13.88
C THR A 118 -8.23 5.14 13.81
N SER A 119 -7.00 4.83 13.42
CA SER A 119 -5.93 5.83 13.25
C SER A 119 -6.24 6.84 12.13
N LEU A 120 -6.85 6.38 11.03
CA LEU A 120 -7.30 7.25 9.94
C LEU A 120 -8.43 8.16 10.41
N GLU A 121 -9.44 7.61 11.09
CA GLU A 121 -10.60 8.35 11.60
C GLU A 121 -10.19 9.43 12.61
N ALA A 122 -9.23 9.12 13.50
CA ALA A 122 -8.69 10.07 14.48
C ALA A 122 -7.78 11.15 13.87
N THR A 123 -7.36 11.00 12.61
CA THR A 123 -6.47 11.97 11.96
C THR A 123 -7.28 12.86 11.01
N THR A 124 -7.20 14.18 11.14
CA THR A 124 -8.00 15.12 10.36
C THR A 124 -7.46 15.39 8.95
N GLY A 125 -8.33 15.87 8.04
CA GLY A 125 -7.99 16.37 6.70
C GLY A 125 -8.12 15.32 5.59
N TYR A 126 -7.76 15.75 4.37
CA TYR A 126 -7.74 14.91 3.17
C TYR A 126 -6.32 14.49 2.84
N TYR A 127 -6.20 13.46 2.01
CA TYR A 127 -4.92 12.90 1.57
C TYR A 127 -4.84 12.89 0.05
N ASP A 128 -3.63 13.09 -0.47
CA ASP A 128 -3.34 12.95 -1.90
C ASP A 128 -3.37 11.48 -2.32
N VAL A 129 -2.86 10.61 -1.42
CA VAL A 129 -2.89 9.17 -1.60
C VAL A 129 -3.30 8.51 -0.28
N ILE A 130 -4.22 7.55 -0.37
CA ILE A 130 -4.46 6.58 0.70
C ILE A 130 -4.13 5.20 0.15
N PHE A 131 -3.27 4.46 0.85
CA PHE A 131 -2.86 3.10 0.49
C PHE A 131 -3.39 2.11 1.51
N ILE A 132 -4.04 1.03 1.04
CA ILE A 132 -4.65 -0.02 1.86
C ILE A 132 -3.88 -1.33 1.66
N ASP A 133 -3.29 -1.84 2.74
CA ASP A 133 -2.64 -3.15 2.82
C ASP A 133 -2.76 -3.75 4.23
N VAL A 134 -3.97 -3.76 4.76
CA VAL A 134 -4.35 -4.40 6.03
C VAL A 134 -4.70 -5.88 5.84
N ASP A 135 -5.14 -6.57 6.89
CA ASP A 135 -5.73 -7.89 6.77
C ASP A 135 -6.95 -7.87 5.84
N LYS A 136 -7.08 -8.90 5.02
CA LYS A 136 -7.94 -8.83 3.82
C LYS A 136 -9.46 -8.83 4.14
N ASP A 137 -9.85 -9.36 5.28
CA ASP A 137 -11.21 -9.24 5.82
C ASP A 137 -11.56 -7.81 6.26
N GLY A 138 -10.55 -6.99 6.61
CA GLY A 138 -10.68 -5.57 6.96
C GLY A 138 -10.82 -4.62 5.76
N TYR A 139 -10.58 -5.07 4.52
CA TYR A 139 -10.60 -4.21 3.33
C TYR A 139 -11.91 -3.44 3.12
N PRO A 140 -13.12 -4.02 3.34
CA PRO A 140 -14.37 -3.27 3.18
C PRO A 140 -14.51 -2.10 4.17
N ALA A 141 -14.05 -2.26 5.41
CA ALA A 141 -14.04 -1.19 6.42
C ALA A 141 -13.00 -0.13 6.09
N ALA A 142 -11.79 -0.55 5.67
CA ALA A 142 -10.75 0.36 5.22
C ALA A 142 -11.20 1.22 4.03
N LEU A 143 -11.89 0.64 3.04
CA LEU A 143 -12.47 1.40 1.92
C LEU A 143 -13.49 2.44 2.38
N GLN A 144 -14.39 2.04 3.28
CA GLN A 144 -15.44 2.93 3.80
C GLN A 144 -14.85 4.14 4.52
N ALA A 145 -13.79 3.95 5.29
CA ALA A 145 -13.11 5.03 6.00
C ALA A 145 -12.23 5.88 5.06
N ALA A 146 -11.57 5.24 4.08
CA ALA A 146 -10.58 5.88 3.23
C ALA A 146 -11.17 6.68 2.07
N ALA A 147 -12.19 6.13 1.36
CA ALA A 147 -12.71 6.75 0.13
C ALA A 147 -13.12 8.23 0.31
N PRO A 148 -13.88 8.62 1.34
CA PRO A 148 -14.27 10.02 1.54
C PRO A 148 -13.08 10.94 1.89
N ARG A 149 -11.94 10.37 2.32
CA ARG A 149 -10.75 11.10 2.78
C ARG A 149 -9.69 11.31 1.69
N VAL A 150 -9.83 10.69 0.52
CA VAL A 150 -8.99 11.01 -0.66
C VAL A 150 -9.44 12.36 -1.22
N ARG A 151 -8.52 13.29 -1.49
CA ARG A 151 -8.88 14.57 -2.13
C ARG A 151 -9.29 14.36 -3.60
N ARG A 152 -9.99 15.32 -4.19
CA ARG A 152 -10.24 15.33 -5.65
C ARG A 152 -8.92 15.30 -6.43
N GLY A 153 -8.84 14.48 -7.47
CA GLY A 153 -7.62 14.22 -8.23
C GLY A 153 -6.57 13.35 -7.51
N GLY A 154 -6.84 12.92 -6.26
CA GLY A 154 -5.99 12.01 -5.49
C GLY A 154 -6.23 10.54 -5.83
N TYR A 155 -5.45 9.65 -5.21
CA TYR A 155 -5.53 8.21 -5.39
C TYR A 155 -5.93 7.47 -4.12
N LEU A 156 -6.81 6.47 -4.28
CA LEU A 156 -6.96 5.34 -3.37
C LEU A 156 -6.29 4.15 -4.05
N LEU A 157 -5.31 3.55 -3.36
CA LEU A 157 -4.51 2.43 -3.83
C LEU A 157 -4.72 1.25 -2.88
N ALA A 158 -4.71 0.01 -3.40
CA ALA A 158 -4.78 -1.19 -2.55
C ALA A 158 -3.99 -2.34 -3.17
N ASP A 159 -3.20 -3.05 -2.36
CA ASP A 159 -2.44 -4.23 -2.80
C ASP A 159 -3.26 -5.53 -2.63
N ASN A 160 -2.81 -6.61 -3.24
CA ASN A 160 -3.35 -7.98 -3.15
C ASN A 160 -4.83 -8.14 -3.52
N VAL A 161 -5.38 -7.29 -4.39
CA VAL A 161 -6.81 -7.29 -4.72
C VAL A 161 -7.23 -8.44 -5.64
N LEU A 162 -6.29 -9.21 -6.18
CA LEU A 162 -6.55 -10.46 -6.93
C LEU A 162 -6.39 -11.71 -6.05
N TRP A 163 -5.76 -11.57 -4.89
CA TRP A 163 -5.69 -12.58 -3.82
C TRP A 163 -5.31 -13.97 -4.33
N SER A 164 -4.18 -14.06 -5.05
CA SER A 164 -3.67 -15.28 -5.69
C SER A 164 -4.71 -15.99 -6.57
N GLY A 165 -5.59 -15.21 -7.21
CA GLY A 165 -6.67 -15.74 -8.06
C GLY A 165 -7.88 -16.29 -7.29
N LYS A 166 -7.88 -16.31 -5.95
CA LYS A 166 -9.00 -16.81 -5.13
C LYS A 166 -10.29 -16.02 -5.36
N VAL A 167 -10.19 -14.76 -5.78
CA VAL A 167 -11.37 -13.90 -6.04
C VAL A 167 -12.29 -14.45 -7.11
N VAL A 168 -11.79 -15.25 -8.07
CA VAL A 168 -12.58 -15.88 -9.15
C VAL A 168 -12.97 -17.33 -8.84
N ASP A 169 -12.47 -17.93 -7.78
CA ASP A 169 -12.81 -19.29 -7.36
C ASP A 169 -14.04 -19.28 -6.45
N SER A 170 -15.20 -19.66 -7.00
CA SER A 170 -16.47 -19.70 -6.26
C SER A 170 -16.50 -20.71 -5.12
N GLY A 171 -15.57 -21.67 -5.08
CA GLY A 171 -15.42 -22.65 -4.00
C GLY A 171 -14.73 -22.07 -2.76
N VAL A 172 -13.96 -20.99 -2.90
CA VAL A 172 -13.25 -20.33 -1.78
C VAL A 172 -14.15 -19.29 -1.15
N ARG A 173 -14.46 -19.43 0.15
CA ARG A 173 -15.39 -18.55 0.91
C ARG A 173 -14.85 -18.16 2.29
N ASP A 174 -13.55 -18.16 2.46
CA ASP A 174 -12.94 -17.62 3.69
C ASP A 174 -13.14 -16.10 3.81
N ALA A 175 -13.05 -15.59 5.05
CA ALA A 175 -13.31 -14.18 5.35
C ALA A 175 -12.42 -13.21 4.55
N ALA A 176 -11.15 -13.57 4.37
CA ALA A 176 -10.20 -12.76 3.60
C ALA A 176 -10.61 -12.66 2.12
N THR A 177 -10.97 -13.79 1.48
CA THR A 177 -11.41 -13.82 0.08
C THR A 177 -12.71 -13.04 -0.12
N GLU A 178 -13.69 -13.21 0.78
CA GLU A 178 -14.95 -12.46 0.70
C GLU A 178 -14.74 -10.97 1.00
N GLY A 179 -13.79 -10.62 1.88
CA GLY A 179 -13.38 -9.25 2.13
C GLY A 179 -12.87 -8.56 0.86
N ILE A 180 -11.94 -9.21 0.14
CA ILE A 180 -11.41 -8.68 -1.13
C ILE A 180 -12.49 -8.61 -2.23
N ARG A 181 -13.33 -9.63 -2.39
CA ARG A 181 -14.44 -9.59 -3.36
C ARG A 181 -15.37 -8.41 -3.08
N THR A 182 -15.72 -8.21 -1.80
CA THR A 182 -16.58 -7.11 -1.36
C THR A 182 -15.92 -5.76 -1.60
N PHE A 183 -14.64 -5.62 -1.26
CA PHE A 183 -13.84 -4.43 -1.52
C PHE A 183 -13.84 -4.10 -3.02
N ASN A 184 -13.45 -5.06 -3.87
CA ASN A 184 -13.38 -4.85 -5.32
C ASN A 184 -14.73 -4.40 -5.88
N LYS A 185 -15.83 -5.10 -5.53
CA LYS A 185 -17.17 -4.75 -6.00
C LYS A 185 -17.56 -3.34 -5.55
N ARG A 186 -17.33 -2.98 -4.28
CA ARG A 186 -17.65 -1.66 -3.75
C ARG A 186 -16.80 -0.58 -4.40
N LEU A 187 -15.48 -0.75 -4.50
CA LEU A 187 -14.58 0.22 -5.10
C LEU A 187 -14.99 0.56 -6.53
N PHE A 188 -15.34 -0.46 -7.35
CA PHE A 188 -15.74 -0.26 -8.73
C PHE A 188 -17.17 0.28 -8.89
N SER A 189 -17.97 0.33 -7.82
CA SER A 189 -19.29 0.97 -7.79
C SER A 189 -19.26 2.42 -7.35
N LEU A 190 -18.12 2.95 -6.88
CA LEU A 190 -17.98 4.35 -6.49
C LEU A 190 -17.88 5.24 -7.73
N GLU A 191 -18.95 5.97 -8.04
CA GLU A 191 -19.02 6.83 -9.23
C GLU A 191 -18.02 8.01 -9.19
N GLU A 192 -17.65 8.46 -7.99
CA GLU A 192 -16.66 9.50 -7.77
C GLU A 192 -15.22 9.06 -8.00
N PHE A 193 -14.98 7.77 -8.31
CA PHE A 193 -13.67 7.24 -8.63
C PHE A 193 -13.64 6.63 -10.04
N ARG A 194 -12.49 6.75 -10.70
CA ARG A 194 -12.14 5.95 -11.88
C ARG A 194 -11.13 4.90 -11.47
N SER A 195 -11.55 3.64 -11.53
CA SER A 195 -10.81 2.52 -10.95
C SER A 195 -10.32 1.53 -12.00
N VAL A 196 -9.14 0.94 -11.77
CA VAL A 196 -8.56 -0.15 -12.55
C VAL A 196 -7.80 -1.09 -11.61
N ILE A 197 -7.71 -2.36 -11.96
CA ILE A 197 -6.78 -3.31 -11.33
C ILE A 197 -5.64 -3.57 -12.30
N VAL A 198 -4.41 -3.32 -11.84
CA VAL A 198 -3.18 -3.69 -12.55
C VAL A 198 -2.74 -5.05 -12.01
N PRO A 199 -2.63 -6.11 -12.85
CA PRO A 199 -2.26 -7.46 -12.41
C PRO A 199 -0.74 -7.57 -12.18
N LEU A 200 -0.19 -6.70 -11.33
CA LEU A 200 1.19 -6.72 -10.88
C LEU A 200 1.26 -7.49 -9.57
N ARG A 201 2.12 -8.52 -9.47
CA ARG A 201 2.17 -9.47 -8.36
C ARG A 201 0.78 -10.05 -8.05
N ASP A 202 0.17 -9.67 -6.94
CA ASP A 202 -1.14 -10.16 -6.50
C ASP A 202 -2.28 -9.14 -6.77
N GLY A 203 -2.02 -8.21 -7.69
CA GLY A 203 -2.96 -7.22 -8.18
C GLY A 203 -3.01 -5.95 -7.32
N VAL A 204 -2.80 -4.80 -7.98
CA VAL A 204 -2.90 -3.48 -7.37
C VAL A 204 -4.13 -2.76 -7.91
N ALA A 205 -5.07 -2.41 -7.03
CA ALA A 205 -6.17 -1.51 -7.37
C ALA A 205 -5.67 -0.07 -7.36
N ILE A 206 -5.97 0.66 -8.43
CA ILE A 206 -5.69 2.09 -8.59
C ILE A 206 -7.02 2.78 -8.84
N ALA A 207 -7.45 3.62 -7.92
CA ALA A 207 -8.67 4.39 -8.04
C ALA A 207 -8.37 5.89 -7.89
N ARG A 208 -8.57 6.65 -8.96
CA ARG A 208 -8.39 8.10 -8.96
C ARG A 208 -9.72 8.78 -8.65
N ARG A 209 -9.75 9.64 -7.63
CA ARG A 209 -10.93 10.45 -7.34
C ARG A 209 -11.10 11.51 -8.42
N LEU A 210 -12.32 11.58 -8.99
CA LEU A 210 -12.66 12.55 -10.04
C LEU A 210 -12.70 13.98 -9.48
N GLU A 211 -12.59 14.95 -10.39
CA GLU A 211 -12.59 16.39 -10.07
C GLU A 211 -13.92 16.86 -9.43
#